data_ad5baf4de5758de07ac9f880ee7df5e9
#
_entry.id   ad5baf4de5758de07ac9f880ee7df5e9
#
_cell.length_a   1.000
_cell.length_b   1.000
_cell.length_c   1.000
_cell.angle_alpha   90.00
_cell.angle_beta   90.00
_cell.angle_gamma   90.00
#
_symmetry.space_group_name_H-M   'P 1'
#
loop_
_entity.id
_entity.type
_entity.pdbx_description
1 polymer ?
#
loop_
_entity_poly.entity_id
_entity_poly.type
_entity_poly.pdbx_seq_one_letter_code
_entity_poly.pdbx_strand_id
1 'polypeptide(L)'
;MIKVWIAGSNGQIGRALNDILDPLEIEVLNTDVDDLDITNTEEVLNFGIVNRPDVIINCCGVTDTDLCEKEPEHAYRVNALGARNLSIVARKNGAKIVQLSTDDVFDGQSKKPYTEFDDTNPLTVYGASKRAGENYVKEFTHKHFIIRSNWVYGKGGNNFVNRVLEMAEQGKTLSVAGDQFGSPTSAKDLARMILYLISTNEYGTYHVTCSGVCNRYEFAQEILRLSGKNVELKAVPTEQSDLSSVRPPYAVLDNFILRIIDMYDLSLIHI
;
A
#
# COMPACT_ATOMS: atom_id res chain seq x y z
N MET A 1 20.60 -6.48 17.74
CA MET A 1 20.23 -5.81 16.48
C MET A 1 19.01 -6.53 15.95
N ILE A 2 17.93 -5.82 15.66
CA ILE A 2 16.71 -6.42 15.11
C ILE A 2 16.93 -6.65 13.61
N LYS A 3 16.55 -7.82 13.11
CA LYS A 3 16.68 -8.19 11.72
C LYS A 3 15.34 -8.02 10.99
N VAL A 4 15.29 -7.09 10.04
CA VAL A 4 14.10 -6.76 9.26
C VAL A 4 14.26 -7.21 7.81
N TRP A 5 13.37 -8.07 7.35
CA TRP A 5 13.29 -8.46 5.95
C TRP A 5 12.25 -7.64 5.23
N ILE A 6 12.68 -6.86 4.21
CA ILE A 6 11.81 -6.09 3.32
C ILE A 6 11.70 -6.85 2.01
N ALA A 7 10.57 -7.51 1.77
CA ALA A 7 10.24 -8.11 0.48
C ALA A 7 9.57 -7.06 -0.41
N GLY A 8 10.06 -6.86 -1.64
CA GLY A 8 9.66 -5.76 -2.53
C GLY A 8 10.38 -4.45 -2.20
N SER A 9 11.67 -4.54 -1.89
CA SER A 9 12.50 -3.42 -1.41
C SER A 9 12.71 -2.32 -2.46
N ASN A 10 12.60 -2.63 -3.76
CA ASN A 10 12.73 -1.69 -4.87
C ASN A 10 11.46 -0.90 -5.17
N GLY A 11 10.33 -1.28 -4.57
CA GLY A 11 9.08 -0.54 -4.64
C GLY A 11 9.12 0.79 -3.87
N GLN A 12 8.14 1.68 -4.09
CA GLN A 12 8.15 3.01 -3.46
C GLN A 12 8.11 2.96 -1.92
N ILE A 13 7.40 2.00 -1.31
CA ILE A 13 7.34 1.86 0.14
C ILE A 13 8.61 1.18 0.66
N GLY A 14 9.13 0.15 -0.03
CA GLY A 14 10.40 -0.49 0.30
C GLY A 14 11.57 0.50 0.33
N ARG A 15 11.65 1.37 -0.68
CA ARG A 15 12.65 2.46 -0.71
C ARG A 15 12.45 3.45 0.42
N ALA A 16 11.20 3.88 0.69
CA ALA A 16 10.93 4.81 1.78
C ALA A 16 11.28 4.22 3.16
N LEU A 17 11.13 2.91 3.35
CA LEU A 17 11.59 2.20 4.55
C LEU A 17 13.12 2.21 4.65
N ASN A 18 13.82 1.86 3.56
CA ASN A 18 15.28 1.87 3.52
C ASN A 18 15.87 3.28 3.79
N ASP A 19 15.18 4.34 3.35
CA ASP A 19 15.62 5.73 3.56
C ASP A 19 15.58 6.18 5.03
N ILE A 20 14.79 5.49 5.89
CA ILE A 20 14.57 5.91 7.28
C ILE A 20 15.02 4.89 8.33
N LEU A 21 15.39 3.67 7.91
CA LEU A 21 15.93 2.66 8.81
C LEU A 21 17.35 3.00 9.23
N ASP A 22 17.63 2.96 10.54
CA ASP A 22 18.98 3.18 11.05
C ASP A 22 19.80 1.89 10.94
N PRO A 23 20.85 1.84 10.09
CA PRO A 23 21.66 0.65 9.92
C PRO A 23 22.53 0.30 11.15
N LEU A 24 22.62 1.19 12.15
CA LEU A 24 23.31 0.91 13.41
C LEU A 24 22.44 0.10 14.38
N GLU A 25 21.12 0.21 14.25
CA GLU A 25 20.16 -0.47 15.13
C GLU A 25 19.49 -1.67 14.45
N ILE A 26 19.34 -1.64 13.12
CA ILE A 26 18.56 -2.60 12.36
C ILE A 26 19.40 -3.24 11.25
N GLU A 27 19.49 -4.55 11.25
CA GLU A 27 20.00 -5.33 10.11
C GLU A 27 18.90 -5.49 9.08
N VAL A 28 19.08 -4.92 7.88
CA VAL A 28 18.08 -4.96 6.82
C VAL A 28 18.42 -6.04 5.79
N LEU A 29 17.47 -6.93 5.54
CA LEU A 29 17.51 -7.91 4.45
C LEU A 29 16.56 -7.42 3.34
N ASN A 30 17.12 -6.98 2.24
CA ASN A 30 16.36 -6.53 1.10
C ASN A 30 16.24 -7.63 0.06
N THR A 31 15.02 -7.87 -0.44
CA THR A 31 14.77 -8.73 -1.60
C THR A 31 13.73 -8.10 -2.52
N ASP A 32 13.87 -8.35 -3.82
CA ASP A 32 12.86 -8.04 -4.83
C ASP A 32 12.70 -9.23 -5.77
N VAL A 33 11.82 -9.15 -6.76
CA VAL A 33 11.48 -10.28 -7.65
C VAL A 33 12.71 -10.87 -8.36
N ASP A 34 13.71 -10.05 -8.68
CA ASP A 34 14.96 -10.49 -9.30
C ASP A 34 15.87 -11.28 -8.34
N ASP A 35 15.73 -11.06 -7.02
CA ASP A 35 16.52 -11.72 -5.98
C ASP A 35 15.79 -12.96 -5.44
N LEU A 36 14.48 -12.83 -5.23
CA LEU A 36 13.62 -13.86 -4.64
C LEU A 36 12.17 -13.64 -5.02
N ASP A 37 11.61 -14.56 -5.80
CA ASP A 37 10.19 -14.57 -6.11
C ASP A 37 9.37 -15.08 -4.91
N ILE A 38 8.58 -14.19 -4.29
CA ILE A 38 7.73 -14.55 -3.14
C ILE A 38 6.67 -15.61 -3.46
N THR A 39 6.40 -15.89 -4.75
CA THR A 39 5.49 -16.95 -5.17
C THR A 39 6.15 -18.34 -5.13
N ASN A 40 7.48 -18.40 -5.11
CA ASN A 40 8.23 -19.65 -4.94
C ASN A 40 8.33 -20.02 -3.46
N THR A 41 7.47 -20.94 -3.04
CA THR A 41 7.36 -21.34 -1.64
C THR A 41 8.68 -21.89 -1.07
N GLU A 42 9.42 -22.67 -1.85
CA GLU A 42 10.66 -23.30 -1.39
C GLU A 42 11.76 -22.25 -1.14
N GLU A 43 11.96 -21.33 -2.09
CA GLU A 43 12.94 -20.25 -1.97
C GLU A 43 12.63 -19.34 -0.78
N VAL A 44 11.35 -18.94 -0.61
CA VAL A 44 10.90 -18.10 0.50
C VAL A 44 11.15 -18.77 1.85
N LEU A 45 10.83 -20.06 1.96
CA LEU A 45 11.06 -20.83 3.20
C LEU A 45 12.55 -20.97 3.51
N ASN A 46 13.36 -21.30 2.51
CA ASN A 46 14.81 -21.45 2.68
C ASN A 46 15.44 -20.12 3.08
N PHE A 47 15.10 -19.01 2.42
CA PHE A 47 15.58 -17.69 2.79
C PHE A 47 15.24 -17.34 4.25
N GLY A 48 13.98 -17.56 4.64
CA GLY A 48 13.53 -17.28 6.00
C GLY A 48 14.17 -18.15 7.07
N ILE A 49 14.44 -19.43 6.79
CA ILE A 49 15.10 -20.37 7.72
C ILE A 49 16.58 -19.98 7.92
N VAL A 50 17.27 -19.61 6.84
CA VAL A 50 18.70 -19.24 6.89
C VAL A 50 18.89 -17.91 7.59
N ASN A 51 18.11 -16.90 7.21
CA ASN A 51 18.30 -15.52 7.66
C ASN A 51 17.62 -15.21 9.01
N ARG A 52 16.56 -15.93 9.38
CA ARG A 52 15.80 -15.79 10.64
C ARG A 52 15.43 -14.34 10.97
N PRO A 53 14.68 -13.66 10.12
CA PRO A 53 14.24 -12.30 10.42
C PRO A 53 13.35 -12.24 11.67
N ASP A 54 13.47 -11.15 12.44
CA ASP A 54 12.57 -10.83 13.56
C ASP A 54 11.27 -10.16 13.07
N VAL A 55 11.37 -9.45 11.95
CA VAL A 55 10.25 -8.75 11.30
C VAL A 55 10.32 -8.98 9.80
N ILE A 56 9.18 -9.27 9.19
CA ILE A 56 9.02 -9.34 7.73
C ILE A 56 8.06 -8.23 7.30
N ILE A 57 8.47 -7.39 6.33
CA ILE A 57 7.63 -6.34 5.76
C ILE A 57 7.35 -6.71 4.30
N ASN A 58 6.12 -7.09 4.00
CA ASN A 58 5.69 -7.43 2.65
C ASN A 58 5.23 -6.19 1.90
N CYS A 59 6.14 -5.62 1.10
CA CYS A 59 5.88 -4.53 0.16
C CYS A 59 5.60 -5.03 -1.27
N CYS A 60 5.67 -6.36 -1.51
CA CYS A 60 5.38 -6.93 -2.82
C CYS A 60 3.90 -6.85 -3.18
N GLY A 61 3.63 -6.71 -4.46
CA GLY A 61 2.27 -6.82 -4.98
C GLY A 61 2.14 -6.35 -6.43
N VAL A 62 1.25 -6.98 -7.16
CA VAL A 62 0.76 -6.48 -8.44
C VAL A 62 -0.30 -5.42 -8.12
N THR A 63 0.00 -4.15 -8.41
CA THR A 63 -0.84 -2.99 -8.07
C THR A 63 -1.49 -2.32 -9.27
N ASP A 64 -1.13 -2.73 -10.48
CA ASP A 64 -1.80 -2.34 -11.71
C ASP A 64 -3.14 -3.08 -11.79
N THR A 65 -4.24 -2.35 -11.59
CA THR A 65 -5.58 -2.93 -11.58
C THR A 65 -5.98 -3.48 -12.93
N ASP A 66 -5.59 -2.83 -14.04
CA ASP A 66 -5.92 -3.29 -15.38
C ASP A 66 -5.17 -4.59 -15.71
N LEU A 67 -3.92 -4.72 -15.25
CA LEU A 67 -3.17 -5.97 -15.34
C LEU A 67 -3.82 -7.06 -14.49
N CYS A 68 -4.25 -6.74 -13.27
CA CYS A 68 -4.93 -7.70 -12.40
C CYS A 68 -6.21 -8.26 -13.05
N GLU A 69 -7.01 -7.41 -13.71
CA GLU A 69 -8.21 -7.87 -14.42
C GLU A 69 -7.88 -8.76 -15.62
N LYS A 70 -6.78 -8.48 -16.33
CA LYS A 70 -6.33 -9.29 -17.47
C LYS A 70 -5.68 -10.63 -17.05
N GLU A 71 -4.96 -10.60 -15.92
CA GLU A 71 -4.17 -11.73 -15.43
C GLU A 71 -4.52 -12.06 -13.97
N PRO A 72 -5.75 -12.49 -13.67
CA PRO A 72 -6.21 -12.70 -12.30
C PRO A 72 -5.38 -13.75 -11.54
N GLU A 73 -4.97 -14.82 -12.21
CA GLU A 73 -4.12 -15.85 -11.58
C GLU A 73 -2.77 -15.29 -11.13
N HIS A 74 -2.16 -14.42 -11.92
CA HIS A 74 -0.92 -13.74 -11.55
C HIS A 74 -1.13 -12.83 -10.34
N ALA A 75 -2.21 -12.03 -10.35
CA ALA A 75 -2.56 -11.17 -9.22
C ALA A 75 -2.74 -11.96 -7.92
N TYR A 76 -3.50 -13.06 -7.93
CA TYR A 76 -3.67 -13.92 -6.74
C TYR A 76 -2.38 -14.63 -6.34
N ARG A 77 -1.57 -15.08 -7.30
CA ARG A 77 -0.29 -15.74 -7.01
C ARG A 77 0.63 -14.82 -6.21
N VAL A 78 0.79 -13.57 -6.65
CA VAL A 78 1.66 -12.60 -5.98
C VAL A 78 0.99 -12.05 -4.70
N ASN A 79 -0.22 -11.47 -4.82
CA ASN A 79 -0.85 -10.74 -3.73
C ASN A 79 -1.38 -11.63 -2.60
N ALA A 80 -1.79 -12.86 -2.90
CA ALA A 80 -2.34 -13.79 -1.92
C ALA A 80 -1.34 -14.89 -1.53
N LEU A 81 -0.85 -15.68 -2.50
CA LEU A 81 0.03 -16.81 -2.18
C LEU A 81 1.43 -16.35 -1.76
N GLY A 82 1.94 -15.24 -2.32
CA GLY A 82 3.17 -14.61 -1.84
C GLY A 82 3.05 -14.17 -0.38
N ALA A 83 1.96 -13.49 -0.01
CA ALA A 83 1.68 -13.11 1.38
C ALA A 83 1.57 -14.33 2.31
N ARG A 84 0.91 -15.42 1.86
CA ARG A 84 0.85 -16.69 2.58
C ARG A 84 2.25 -17.26 2.83
N ASN A 85 3.12 -17.31 1.83
CA ASN A 85 4.46 -17.88 1.95
C ASN A 85 5.30 -17.12 2.99
N LEU A 86 5.27 -15.79 2.96
CA LEU A 86 5.92 -14.94 3.96
C LEU A 86 5.34 -15.14 5.37
N SER A 87 4.02 -15.34 5.47
CA SER A 87 3.34 -15.60 6.76
C SER A 87 3.74 -16.95 7.37
N ILE A 88 3.99 -17.97 6.55
CA ILE A 88 4.50 -19.27 6.99
C ILE A 88 5.92 -19.09 7.58
N VAL A 89 6.77 -18.29 6.94
CA VAL A 89 8.11 -17.96 7.49
C VAL A 89 7.98 -17.21 8.80
N ALA A 90 7.13 -16.18 8.86
CA ALA A 90 6.91 -15.42 10.08
C ALA A 90 6.49 -16.32 11.24
N ARG A 91 5.53 -17.23 11.02
CA ARG A 91 5.09 -18.21 12.01
C ARG A 91 6.23 -19.13 12.47
N LYS A 92 7.02 -19.67 11.53
CA LYS A 92 8.12 -20.60 11.83
C LYS A 92 9.22 -19.95 12.67
N ASN A 93 9.52 -18.69 12.40
CA ASN A 93 10.56 -17.93 13.08
C ASN A 93 10.05 -17.21 14.35
N GLY A 94 8.73 -17.20 14.59
CA GLY A 94 8.12 -16.38 15.64
C GLY A 94 8.22 -14.87 15.35
N ALA A 95 8.47 -14.50 14.10
CA ALA A 95 8.63 -13.13 13.62
C ALA A 95 7.29 -12.37 13.55
N LYS A 96 7.36 -11.04 13.60
CA LYS A 96 6.26 -10.15 13.22
C LYS A 96 6.16 -10.09 11.70
N ILE A 97 4.94 -9.92 11.17
CA ILE A 97 4.75 -9.63 9.75
C ILE A 97 3.91 -8.37 9.56
N VAL A 98 4.37 -7.51 8.67
CA VAL A 98 3.61 -6.39 8.13
C VAL A 98 3.14 -6.75 6.73
N GLN A 99 1.83 -6.72 6.51
CA GLN A 99 1.21 -6.93 5.20
C GLN A 99 0.62 -5.62 4.70
N LEU A 100 1.20 -5.07 3.64
CA LEU A 100 0.59 -3.92 2.99
C LEU A 100 -0.67 -4.34 2.22
N SER A 101 -1.75 -3.63 2.47
CA SER A 101 -3.05 -3.80 1.84
C SER A 101 -3.56 -2.46 1.29
N THR A 102 -4.82 -2.40 0.90
CA THR A 102 -5.40 -1.32 0.11
C THR A 102 -6.83 -1.00 0.56
N ASP A 103 -7.28 0.20 0.26
CA ASP A 103 -8.67 0.64 0.29
C ASP A 103 -9.58 -0.11 -0.69
N ASP A 104 -9.03 -0.65 -1.79
CA ASP A 104 -9.77 -1.43 -2.80
C ASP A 104 -10.35 -2.75 -2.25
N VAL A 105 -10.12 -3.09 -0.97
CA VAL A 105 -10.83 -4.17 -0.28
C VAL A 105 -12.28 -3.82 0.02
N PHE A 106 -12.67 -2.55 -0.10
CA PHE A 106 -14.04 -2.05 0.07
C PHE A 106 -14.72 -1.78 -1.28
N ASP A 107 -16.07 -1.74 -1.28
CA ASP A 107 -16.88 -1.53 -2.49
C ASP A 107 -17.11 -0.06 -2.86
N GLY A 108 -16.73 0.88 -2.01
CA GLY A 108 -16.89 2.30 -2.26
C GLY A 108 -18.33 2.81 -2.18
N GLN A 109 -19.26 2.05 -1.61
CA GLN A 109 -20.67 2.45 -1.49
C GLN A 109 -20.99 3.19 -0.19
N SER A 110 -20.02 3.30 0.72
CA SER A 110 -20.20 4.04 1.97
C SER A 110 -20.35 5.53 1.71
N LYS A 111 -21.13 6.20 2.56
CA LYS A 111 -21.27 7.68 2.61
C LYS A 111 -20.39 8.33 3.67
N LYS A 112 -19.61 7.54 4.38
CA LYS A 112 -18.67 7.95 5.42
C LYS A 112 -17.36 7.18 5.26
N PRO A 113 -16.24 7.67 5.79
CA PRO A 113 -14.97 6.95 5.75
C PRO A 113 -15.11 5.54 6.34
N TYR A 114 -14.46 4.56 5.70
CA TYR A 114 -14.40 3.19 6.17
C TYR A 114 -13.47 3.09 7.38
N THR A 115 -13.92 2.38 8.40
CA THR A 115 -13.12 2.00 9.56
C THR A 115 -12.58 0.58 9.39
N GLU A 116 -11.64 0.17 10.25
CA GLU A 116 -11.09 -1.19 10.25
C GLU A 116 -12.14 -2.26 10.61
N PHE A 117 -13.28 -1.86 11.16
CA PHE A 117 -14.41 -2.72 11.55
C PHE A 117 -15.46 -2.90 10.47
N ASP A 118 -15.39 -2.13 9.38
CA ASP A 118 -16.32 -2.28 8.27
C ASP A 118 -16.02 -3.54 7.45
N ASP A 119 -17.09 -4.20 6.97
CA ASP A 119 -16.98 -5.40 6.16
C ASP A 119 -16.34 -5.08 4.80
N THR A 120 -15.44 -5.93 4.37
CA THR A 120 -14.78 -5.81 3.07
C THR A 120 -15.58 -6.48 1.97
N ASN A 121 -15.73 -5.79 0.83
CA ASN A 121 -16.44 -6.27 -0.35
C ASN A 121 -15.74 -5.76 -1.63
N PRO A 122 -14.56 -6.31 -2.00
CA PRO A 122 -13.77 -5.81 -3.12
C PRO A 122 -14.50 -5.98 -4.45
N LEU A 123 -14.45 -4.95 -5.30
CA LEU A 123 -15.07 -4.93 -6.62
C LEU A 123 -14.12 -5.38 -7.74
N THR A 124 -12.81 -5.33 -7.49
CA THR A 124 -11.77 -5.59 -8.49
C THR A 124 -10.97 -6.85 -8.14
N VAL A 125 -10.34 -7.47 -9.13
CA VAL A 125 -9.40 -8.59 -8.92
C VAL A 125 -8.24 -8.12 -8.04
N TYR A 126 -7.75 -6.90 -8.21
CA TYR A 126 -6.73 -6.32 -7.34
C TYR A 126 -7.18 -6.33 -5.87
N GLY A 127 -8.31 -5.71 -5.56
CA GLY A 127 -8.84 -5.66 -4.20
C GLY A 127 -9.10 -7.06 -3.62
N ALA A 128 -9.70 -7.95 -4.41
CA ALA A 128 -9.99 -9.32 -4.01
C ALA A 128 -8.71 -10.13 -3.72
N SER A 129 -7.67 -10.01 -4.55
CA SER A 129 -6.38 -10.68 -4.34
C SER A 129 -5.64 -10.16 -3.11
N LYS A 130 -5.67 -8.84 -2.85
CA LYS A 130 -5.11 -8.23 -1.64
C LYS A 130 -5.88 -8.68 -0.39
N ARG A 131 -7.21 -8.73 -0.45
CA ARG A 131 -8.05 -9.25 0.64
C ARG A 131 -7.78 -10.71 0.95
N ALA A 132 -7.55 -11.55 -0.08
CA ALA A 132 -7.15 -12.94 0.10
C ALA A 132 -5.78 -13.04 0.81
N GLY A 133 -4.83 -12.16 0.50
CA GLY A 133 -3.56 -12.04 1.20
C GLY A 133 -3.73 -11.69 2.69
N GLU A 134 -4.62 -10.73 3.03
CA GLU A 134 -4.96 -10.42 4.43
C GLU A 134 -5.47 -11.65 5.18
N ASN A 135 -6.33 -12.45 4.54
CA ASN A 135 -6.88 -13.65 5.16
C ASN A 135 -5.80 -14.68 5.48
N TYR A 136 -4.88 -14.94 4.55
CA TYR A 136 -3.76 -15.83 4.80
C TYR A 136 -2.87 -15.33 5.95
N VAL A 137 -2.58 -14.03 6.00
CA VAL A 137 -1.78 -13.47 7.10
C VAL A 137 -2.45 -13.71 8.44
N LYS A 138 -3.76 -13.44 8.56
CA LYS A 138 -4.56 -13.68 9.78
C LYS A 138 -4.60 -15.15 10.19
N GLU A 139 -4.69 -16.04 9.20
CA GLU A 139 -4.76 -17.49 9.42
C GLU A 139 -3.42 -18.07 9.94
N PHE A 140 -2.32 -17.62 9.37
CA PHE A 140 -1.00 -18.21 9.65
C PHE A 140 -0.29 -17.66 10.88
N THR A 141 -0.51 -16.38 11.25
CA THR A 141 0.16 -15.80 12.42
C THR A 141 -0.68 -14.72 13.11
N HIS A 142 -0.66 -14.72 14.44
CA HIS A 142 -1.28 -13.65 15.24
C HIS A 142 -0.37 -12.42 15.38
N LYS A 143 0.95 -12.55 15.14
CA LYS A 143 1.91 -11.44 15.21
C LYS A 143 1.92 -10.67 13.88
N HIS A 144 0.80 -10.08 13.50
CA HIS A 144 0.66 -9.39 12.23
C HIS A 144 0.16 -7.96 12.37
N PHE A 145 0.62 -7.12 11.44
CA PHE A 145 0.08 -5.81 11.16
C PHE A 145 -0.40 -5.80 9.71
N ILE A 146 -1.70 -5.76 9.48
CA ILE A 146 -2.26 -5.54 8.15
C ILE A 146 -2.50 -4.05 8.02
N ILE A 147 -1.84 -3.42 7.05
CA ILE A 147 -1.88 -1.97 6.87
C ILE A 147 -2.60 -1.68 5.55
N ARG A 148 -3.83 -1.19 5.65
CA ARG A 148 -4.60 -0.68 4.52
C ARG A 148 -4.29 0.78 4.33
N SER A 149 -3.88 1.17 3.12
CA SER A 149 -3.57 2.54 2.76
C SER A 149 -4.23 2.91 1.43
N ASN A 150 -4.25 4.19 1.14
CA ASN A 150 -4.94 4.76 -0.02
C ASN A 150 -4.00 5.68 -0.79
N TRP A 151 -4.03 5.59 -2.12
CA TRP A 151 -3.36 6.51 -3.05
C TRP A 151 -1.91 6.84 -2.66
N VAL A 152 -1.12 5.81 -2.36
CA VAL A 152 0.25 5.98 -1.90
C VAL A 152 1.11 6.60 -3.01
N TYR A 153 1.83 7.65 -2.67
CA TYR A 153 2.78 8.34 -3.55
C TYR A 153 4.13 8.54 -2.86
N GLY A 154 5.19 8.58 -3.67
CA GLY A 154 6.56 8.75 -3.18
C GLY A 154 7.57 8.81 -4.33
N LYS A 155 8.85 8.89 -3.98
CA LYS A 155 9.94 8.88 -4.95
C LYS A 155 9.99 7.54 -5.69
N GLY A 156 10.08 7.62 -7.01
CA GLY A 156 10.15 6.45 -7.87
C GLY A 156 8.82 5.70 -7.98
N GLY A 157 8.78 4.69 -8.83
CA GLY A 157 7.61 3.86 -9.07
C GLY A 157 6.53 4.53 -9.93
N ASN A 158 5.60 3.71 -10.37
CA ASN A 158 4.45 4.16 -11.17
C ASN A 158 3.31 4.55 -10.23
N ASN A 159 3.21 5.83 -9.88
CA ASN A 159 2.15 6.37 -9.03
C ASN A 159 1.43 7.54 -9.72
N PHE A 160 0.29 7.93 -9.16
CA PHE A 160 -0.55 8.97 -9.75
C PHE A 160 0.17 10.32 -9.90
N VAL A 161 1.01 10.70 -8.93
CA VAL A 161 1.79 11.95 -8.97
C VAL A 161 2.72 11.96 -10.18
N ASN A 162 3.50 10.88 -10.35
CA ASN A 162 4.44 10.77 -11.47
C ASN A 162 3.73 10.77 -12.81
N ARG A 163 2.59 10.06 -12.94
CA ARG A 163 1.79 10.04 -14.17
C ARG A 163 1.25 11.42 -14.53
N VAL A 164 0.74 12.19 -13.55
CA VAL A 164 0.30 13.57 -13.77
C VAL A 164 1.44 14.45 -14.26
N LEU A 165 2.61 14.34 -13.63
CA LEU A 165 3.79 15.13 -14.00
C LEU A 165 4.31 14.79 -15.39
N GLU A 166 4.38 13.51 -15.75
CA GLU A 166 4.79 13.02 -17.08
C GLU A 166 3.85 13.51 -18.18
N MET A 167 2.53 13.42 -17.96
CA MET A 167 1.55 13.91 -18.93
C MET A 167 1.60 15.43 -19.07
N ALA A 168 1.82 16.15 -17.97
CA ALA A 168 1.98 17.59 -17.97
C ALA A 168 3.23 18.03 -18.76
N GLU A 169 4.32 17.25 -18.72
CA GLU A 169 5.51 17.50 -19.52
C GLU A 169 5.27 17.37 -21.04
N GLN A 170 4.32 16.55 -21.43
CA GLN A 170 3.89 16.41 -22.82
C GLN A 170 3.03 17.59 -23.33
N GLY A 171 2.64 18.54 -22.44
CA GLY A 171 1.85 19.70 -22.77
C GLY A 171 0.41 19.40 -23.21
N LYS A 172 -0.12 18.21 -22.85
CA LYS A 172 -1.48 17.79 -23.21
C LYS A 172 -2.48 18.25 -22.16
N THR A 173 -3.73 18.51 -22.59
CA THR A 173 -4.86 18.62 -21.67
C THR A 173 -5.02 17.31 -20.89
N LEU A 174 -5.20 17.40 -19.57
CA LEU A 174 -5.40 16.26 -18.69
C LEU A 174 -6.89 16.15 -18.33
N SER A 175 -7.51 15.02 -18.65
CA SER A 175 -8.86 14.67 -18.22
C SER A 175 -8.78 13.74 -17.03
N VAL A 176 -9.21 14.18 -15.84
CA VAL A 176 -9.03 13.45 -14.59
C VAL A 176 -10.37 13.25 -13.89
N ALA A 177 -10.58 12.06 -13.32
CA ALA A 177 -11.81 11.70 -12.62
C ALA A 177 -12.11 12.65 -11.46
N GLY A 178 -13.32 13.24 -11.47
CA GLY A 178 -13.84 14.10 -10.41
C GLY A 178 -14.75 13.36 -9.42
N ASP A 179 -15.02 12.09 -9.66
CA ASP A 179 -15.98 11.24 -8.95
C ASP A 179 -15.33 10.09 -8.16
N GLN A 180 -14.00 10.05 -8.08
CA GLN A 180 -13.24 9.13 -7.21
C GLN A 180 -12.67 9.90 -6.02
N PHE A 181 -13.02 9.49 -4.81
CA PHE A 181 -12.60 10.13 -3.56
C PHE A 181 -11.69 9.22 -2.75
N GLY A 182 -10.63 9.80 -2.17
CA GLY A 182 -9.65 9.10 -1.35
C GLY A 182 -8.79 10.05 -0.51
N SER A 183 -7.79 9.49 0.15
CA SER A 183 -6.83 10.22 0.97
C SER A 183 -5.41 9.95 0.48
N PRO A 184 -4.80 10.83 -0.33
CA PRO A 184 -3.43 10.65 -0.78
C PRO A 184 -2.48 10.44 0.41
N THR A 185 -1.62 9.43 0.33
CA THR A 185 -0.76 9.04 1.44
C THR A 185 0.72 9.02 1.02
N SER A 186 1.54 9.76 1.76
CA SER A 186 2.98 9.79 1.55
C SER A 186 3.62 8.44 1.91
N ALA A 187 4.40 7.85 1.01
CA ALA A 187 5.13 6.60 1.28
C ALA A 187 6.10 6.74 2.45
N LYS A 188 6.70 7.95 2.64
CA LYS A 188 7.59 8.23 3.76
C LYS A 188 6.86 8.21 5.10
N ASP A 189 5.65 8.75 5.15
CA ASP A 189 4.87 8.79 6.38
C ASP A 189 4.26 7.43 6.68
N LEU A 190 3.84 6.70 5.66
CA LEU A 190 3.45 5.31 5.79
C LEU A 190 4.61 4.46 6.34
N ALA A 191 5.83 4.64 5.82
CA ALA A 191 7.03 3.95 6.31
C ALA A 191 7.31 4.27 7.79
N ARG A 192 7.18 5.53 8.21
CA ARG A 192 7.32 5.92 9.62
C ARG A 192 6.31 5.21 10.52
N MET A 193 5.05 5.13 10.08
CA MET A 193 4.01 4.43 10.85
C MET A 193 4.28 2.93 10.90
N ILE A 194 4.76 2.32 9.82
CA ILE A 194 5.19 0.91 9.82
C ILE A 194 6.27 0.68 10.88
N LEU A 195 7.32 1.52 10.92
CA LEU A 195 8.39 1.39 11.90
C LEU A 195 7.88 1.56 13.33
N TYR A 196 6.96 2.49 13.54
CA TYR A 196 6.33 2.66 14.84
C TYR A 196 5.54 1.40 15.24
N LEU A 197 4.68 0.87 14.38
CA LEU A 197 3.86 -0.31 14.68
C LEU A 197 4.72 -1.55 14.98
N ILE A 198 5.78 -1.80 14.22
CA ILE A 198 6.65 -2.97 14.48
C ILE A 198 7.42 -2.87 15.79
N SER A 199 7.60 -1.67 16.37
CA SER A 199 8.18 -1.47 17.69
C SER A 199 7.21 -1.87 18.82
N THR A 200 5.92 -2.00 18.53
CA THR A 200 4.86 -2.39 19.48
C THR A 200 4.51 -3.89 19.38
N ASN A 201 3.57 -4.33 20.20
CA ASN A 201 2.92 -5.64 20.09
C ASN A 201 1.41 -5.52 19.87
N GLU A 202 0.95 -4.35 19.43
CA GLU A 202 -0.45 -4.06 19.14
C GLU A 202 -0.83 -4.62 17.76
N TYR A 203 -0.92 -5.96 17.69
CA TYR A 203 -1.20 -6.68 16.45
C TYR A 203 -2.63 -6.45 15.97
N GLY A 204 -2.82 -6.37 14.65
CA GLY A 204 -4.15 -6.19 14.09
C GLY A 204 -4.17 -5.65 12.66
N THR A 205 -5.35 -5.17 12.26
CA THR A 205 -5.55 -4.48 10.99
C THR A 205 -5.68 -2.99 11.26
N TYR A 206 -4.96 -2.17 10.50
CA TYR A 206 -4.90 -0.73 10.65
C TYR A 206 -5.19 -0.04 9.32
N HIS A 207 -5.93 1.05 9.38
CA HIS A 207 -5.97 2.02 8.32
C HIS A 207 -4.86 3.06 8.57
N VAL A 208 -4.04 3.32 7.56
CA VAL A 208 -2.93 4.27 7.64
C VAL A 208 -2.94 5.15 6.40
N THR A 209 -3.54 6.33 6.54
CA THR A 209 -3.60 7.36 5.49
C THR A 209 -3.20 8.71 6.06
N CYS A 210 -2.73 9.63 5.21
CA CYS A 210 -2.62 11.03 5.60
C CYS A 210 -4.01 11.64 5.79
N SER A 211 -4.08 12.77 6.50
CA SER A 211 -5.33 13.48 6.77
C SER A 211 -5.88 14.17 5.53
N GLY A 212 -7.19 14.29 5.49
CA GLY A 212 -7.91 14.95 4.42
C GLY A 212 -8.51 14.00 3.40
N VAL A 213 -9.44 14.54 2.63
CA VAL A 213 -10.17 13.84 1.56
C VAL A 213 -10.17 14.74 0.35
N CYS A 214 -9.84 14.19 -0.80
CA CYS A 214 -9.98 14.88 -2.07
C CYS A 214 -10.42 13.90 -3.16
N ASN A 215 -10.88 14.42 -4.29
CA ASN A 215 -11.03 13.62 -5.49
C ASN A 215 -9.75 13.62 -6.34
N ARG A 216 -9.69 12.77 -7.37
CA ARG A 216 -8.51 12.67 -8.25
C ARG A 216 -8.20 13.99 -8.98
N TYR A 217 -9.24 14.73 -9.38
CA TYR A 217 -9.06 16.02 -10.04
C TYR A 217 -8.42 17.05 -9.08
N GLU A 218 -8.93 17.19 -7.87
CA GLU A 218 -8.37 18.09 -6.84
C GLU A 218 -6.92 17.71 -6.51
N PHE A 219 -6.62 16.42 -6.42
CA PHE A 219 -5.25 15.96 -6.21
C PHE A 219 -4.33 16.31 -7.38
N ALA A 220 -4.78 16.10 -8.63
CA ALA A 220 -4.01 16.51 -9.82
C ALA A 220 -3.79 18.01 -9.87
N GLN A 221 -4.81 18.82 -9.51
CA GLN A 221 -4.72 20.27 -9.44
C GLN A 221 -3.60 20.73 -8.47
N GLU A 222 -3.54 20.12 -7.29
CA GLU A 222 -2.53 20.43 -6.30
C GLU A 222 -1.13 20.00 -6.75
N ILE A 223 -0.99 18.83 -7.40
CA ILE A 223 0.29 18.38 -7.99
C ILE A 223 0.79 19.39 -9.01
N LEU A 224 -0.07 19.85 -9.92
CA LEU A 224 0.29 20.84 -10.94
C LEU A 224 0.68 22.18 -10.30
N ARG A 225 -0.09 22.64 -9.32
CA ARG A 225 0.20 23.87 -8.57
C ARG A 225 1.59 23.84 -7.93
N LEU A 226 1.89 22.75 -7.19
CA LEU A 226 3.15 22.61 -6.47
C LEU A 226 4.36 22.41 -7.41
N SER A 227 4.14 21.77 -8.56
CA SER A 227 5.20 21.57 -9.56
C SER A 227 5.46 22.79 -10.45
N GLY A 228 4.61 23.83 -10.37
CA GLY A 228 4.69 25.01 -11.25
C GLY A 228 4.35 24.72 -12.72
N LYS A 229 3.75 23.55 -13.01
CA LYS A 229 3.37 23.17 -14.37
C LYS A 229 1.99 23.76 -14.69
N ASN A 230 1.90 24.40 -15.86
CA ASN A 230 0.67 25.03 -16.34
C ASN A 230 0.14 24.28 -17.58
N VAL A 231 -0.76 23.36 -17.34
CA VAL A 231 -1.49 22.61 -18.38
C VAL A 231 -2.97 22.67 -18.10
N GLU A 232 -3.80 22.54 -19.15
CA GLU A 232 -5.23 22.49 -19.01
C GLU A 232 -5.65 21.22 -18.28
N LEU A 233 -6.41 21.36 -17.18
CA LEU A 233 -6.93 20.25 -16.39
C LEU A 233 -8.45 20.26 -16.38
N LYS A 234 -9.09 19.12 -16.72
CA LYS A 234 -10.54 18.94 -16.79
C LYS A 234 -11.02 17.87 -15.83
N ALA A 235 -12.03 18.20 -15.03
CA ALA A 235 -12.76 17.21 -14.26
C ALA A 235 -13.75 16.48 -15.18
N VAL A 236 -13.68 15.15 -15.22
CA VAL A 236 -14.54 14.29 -16.03
C VAL A 236 -15.05 13.11 -15.19
N PRO A 237 -16.13 12.43 -15.59
CA PRO A 237 -16.49 11.14 -15.02
C PRO A 237 -15.37 10.11 -15.20
N THR A 238 -15.32 9.12 -14.30
CA THR A 238 -14.27 8.07 -14.30
C THR A 238 -14.06 7.44 -15.67
N GLU A 239 -15.12 7.13 -16.40
CA GLU A 239 -15.07 6.47 -17.72
C GLU A 239 -14.40 7.31 -18.82
N GLN A 240 -14.26 8.62 -18.60
CA GLN A 240 -13.67 9.57 -19.54
C GLN A 240 -12.27 10.06 -19.09
N SER A 241 -11.78 9.54 -17.99
CA SER A 241 -10.49 9.96 -17.44
C SER A 241 -9.31 9.29 -18.15
N ASP A 242 -8.28 10.08 -18.47
CA ASP A 242 -7.01 9.59 -19.05
C ASP A 242 -6.19 8.76 -18.04
N LEU A 243 -6.48 8.89 -16.74
CA LEU A 243 -5.72 8.31 -15.63
C LEU A 243 -6.56 7.33 -14.80
N SER A 244 -7.70 6.91 -15.31
CA SER A 244 -8.66 6.06 -14.60
C SER A 244 -8.40 4.58 -14.84
N SER A 245 -8.51 3.80 -13.78
CA SER A 245 -8.83 2.39 -13.78
C SER A 245 -10.14 2.17 -13.02
N VAL A 246 -10.78 1.02 -13.19
CA VAL A 246 -11.95 0.68 -12.37
C VAL A 246 -11.54 0.70 -10.90
N ARG A 247 -12.16 1.56 -10.13
CA ARG A 247 -11.87 1.77 -8.70
C ARG A 247 -13.17 2.04 -7.95
N PRO A 248 -13.23 1.72 -6.66
CA PRO A 248 -14.32 2.17 -5.82
C PRO A 248 -14.48 3.69 -5.87
N PRO A 249 -15.70 4.22 -6.07
CA PRO A 249 -15.91 5.68 -6.19
C PRO A 249 -15.60 6.44 -4.89
N TYR A 250 -15.83 5.80 -3.74
CA TYR A 250 -15.53 6.38 -2.43
C TYR A 250 -14.70 5.39 -1.61
N ALA A 251 -13.40 5.60 -1.56
CA ALA A 251 -12.45 4.71 -0.90
C ALA A 251 -11.70 5.39 0.26
N VAL A 252 -12.35 6.36 0.90
CA VAL A 252 -11.78 7.09 2.04
C VAL A 252 -11.70 6.19 3.27
N LEU A 253 -10.52 6.10 3.87
CA LEU A 253 -10.27 5.35 5.09
C LEU A 253 -10.21 6.29 6.30
N ASP A 254 -10.80 5.86 7.41
CA ASP A 254 -10.60 6.46 8.73
C ASP A 254 -9.55 5.65 9.49
N ASN A 255 -8.50 6.30 9.97
CA ASN A 255 -7.48 5.71 10.84
C ASN A 255 -8.06 5.54 12.26
N PHE A 256 -9.20 4.82 12.36
CA PHE A 256 -10.02 4.78 13.57
C PHE A 256 -9.28 4.13 14.73
N ILE A 257 -8.66 2.95 14.51
CA ILE A 257 -7.93 2.25 15.58
C ILE A 257 -6.74 3.10 16.05
N LEU A 258 -5.93 3.66 15.15
CA LEU A 258 -4.79 4.49 15.53
C LEU A 258 -5.22 5.68 16.41
N ARG A 259 -6.38 6.27 16.12
CA ARG A 259 -6.93 7.39 16.88
C ARG A 259 -7.40 6.99 18.27
N ILE A 260 -8.10 5.86 18.43
CA ILE A 260 -8.66 5.45 19.72
C ILE A 260 -7.64 4.87 20.70
N ILE A 261 -6.50 4.39 20.20
CA ILE A 261 -5.41 3.88 21.04
C ILE A 261 -4.32 4.94 21.29
N ASP A 262 -4.61 6.20 20.97
CA ASP A 262 -3.69 7.34 21.08
C ASP A 262 -2.31 7.09 20.39
N MET A 263 -2.33 6.18 19.40
CA MET A 263 -1.14 5.77 18.67
C MET A 263 -0.86 6.68 17.50
N TYR A 264 -1.03 7.95 17.55
CA TYR A 264 -0.50 8.85 16.56
C TYR A 264 -1.49 9.69 15.75
N ASP A 265 -1.14 10.92 15.67
CA ASP A 265 -1.80 11.91 14.81
C ASP A 265 -0.98 12.13 13.52
N LEU A 266 -1.28 11.35 12.44
CA LEU A 266 -0.83 11.67 11.09
C LEU A 266 -1.48 12.96 10.57
N SER A 267 -2.34 13.60 11.38
CA SER A 267 -3.03 14.85 11.02
C SER A 267 -2.08 16.03 10.86
N LEU A 268 -0.86 15.94 11.36
CA LEU A 268 0.16 16.99 11.23
C LEU A 268 0.87 16.98 9.87
N ILE A 269 0.55 16.03 9.00
CA ILE A 269 1.15 15.93 7.67
C ILE A 269 0.11 16.40 6.66
N HIS A 270 0.06 17.69 6.48
CA HIS A 270 -0.68 18.31 5.38
C HIS A 270 0.04 18.05 4.05
N ILE A 271 -0.76 17.72 3.01
CA ILE A 271 -0.31 17.68 1.62
C ILE A 271 0.17 19.07 1.20
#